data_a2490769b37e74078282aefd9f753eaa
#
_entry.id   a2490769b37e74078282aefd9f753eaa
#
_cell.length_a   1.000
_cell.length_b   1.000
_cell.length_c   1.000
_cell.angle_alpha   90.00
_cell.angle_beta   90.00
_cell.angle_gamma   90.00
#
_symmetry.space_group_name_H-M   'P 1'
#
loop_
_entity.id
_entity.type
_entity.pdbx_description
1 polymer ?
#
loop_
_entity_poly.entity_id
_entity_poly.type
_entity_poly.pdbx_seq_one_letter_code
_entity_poly.pdbx_strand_id
1 'polypeptide(L)'
;MQSTGPRPFMECFYALADVDIATRHSATEDLIKHLRGEISISEARKPDINYAIKRLVRGLCSSRGAARQGFSLALSEILQSFDDSEVATSSVIEQLDSVRTRPQNVGKSAKSGQDERDLMFAGIFGCLAIQQSGRLKSKSAAKATTKLVQVLLSVAKKKRWAKQSCYEVVLTILQELSLERGEEEVLPHLKALFLVRRNHSANANGDEGEDKNADAPGEDKNVQALETYAESLEDFDTEQLQLGLGLQVWLMASTKGDKAAMKRVGAGAGLPKAVYSTKSMVRSGHVKHVVNALQESARFSPGVHAVWGHVIRALMDEERKGKSMLREFWVEGIEAPLMRSTQQRRALAFEIFRHLLPQLNVLQAPQLCTPTVLYSLAVHLASADSHLHMSARLCMKTLLSVAEKSMEMRSALVSAILVSDPHFDQRSQPKNKRKSKKGKKKGQASAQSYEGPTARLLKGLDGPAFQNYIDFLKAQILEPTLDASEKGASENADDGVDARRVWAIDALYASTKNAIRKGQEKKDEASISKILEFLFDCAYLVDS
;
A
#
# COMPACT_ATOMS: atom_id res chain seq x y z
N MET A 1 35.31 -17.31 -3.73
CA MET A 1 36.23 -16.92 -2.64
C MET A 1 35.97 -15.45 -2.37
N GLN A 2 35.26 -15.13 -1.29
CA GLN A 2 35.10 -13.72 -0.83
C GLN A 2 36.40 -13.31 -0.19
N SER A 3 37.03 -12.25 -0.66
CA SER A 3 38.22 -11.68 -0.03
C SER A 3 37.83 -11.25 1.39
N THR A 4 38.53 -11.75 2.39
CA THR A 4 38.28 -11.48 3.82
C THR A 4 38.82 -10.09 4.28
N GLY A 5 39.26 -9.25 3.35
CA GLY A 5 39.78 -7.90 3.63
C GLY A 5 38.86 -6.79 3.12
N PRO A 6 39.05 -5.55 3.62
CA PRO A 6 38.27 -4.40 3.16
C PRO A 6 38.58 -4.11 1.67
N ARG A 7 37.53 -3.66 0.94
CA ARG A 7 37.63 -3.33 -0.49
C ARG A 7 38.56 -2.13 -0.72
N PRO A 8 39.32 -2.09 -1.82
CA PRO A 8 40.01 -0.89 -2.26
C PRO A 8 39.04 0.29 -2.44
N PHE A 9 39.48 1.50 -2.13
CA PHE A 9 38.65 2.72 -2.16
C PHE A 9 37.79 2.87 -3.44
N MET A 10 38.42 2.68 -4.60
CA MET A 10 37.70 2.81 -5.89
C MET A 10 36.68 1.69 -6.15
N GLU A 11 36.95 0.50 -5.64
CA GLU A 11 36.06 -0.66 -5.80
C GLU A 11 34.77 -0.52 -4.98
N CYS A 12 34.81 0.23 -3.86
CA CYS A 12 33.62 0.54 -3.09
C CYS A 12 32.54 1.14 -3.96
N PHE A 13 32.85 2.08 -4.87
CA PHE A 13 31.86 2.72 -5.74
C PHE A 13 31.24 1.76 -6.77
N TYR A 14 31.95 0.73 -7.20
CA TYR A 14 31.38 -0.30 -8.07
C TYR A 14 30.47 -1.23 -7.30
N ALA A 15 30.86 -1.62 -6.09
CA ALA A 15 30.07 -2.48 -5.21
C ALA A 15 28.80 -1.78 -4.68
N LEU A 16 28.80 -0.45 -4.53
CA LEU A 16 27.58 0.32 -4.24
C LEU A 16 26.51 0.18 -5.33
N ALA A 17 26.86 -0.21 -6.54
CA ALA A 17 25.92 -0.41 -7.64
C ALA A 17 25.45 -1.88 -7.77
N ASP A 18 25.83 -2.76 -6.86
CA ASP A 18 25.45 -4.17 -6.87
C ASP A 18 23.95 -4.37 -6.61
N VAL A 19 23.39 -5.47 -7.15
CA VAL A 19 22.00 -5.86 -6.91
C VAL A 19 21.79 -6.37 -5.49
N ASP A 20 22.83 -7.03 -4.93
CA ASP A 20 22.78 -7.54 -3.55
C ASP A 20 22.88 -6.41 -2.52
N ILE A 21 21.94 -6.42 -1.58
CA ILE A 21 21.84 -5.42 -0.51
C ILE A 21 23.02 -5.52 0.46
N ALA A 22 23.42 -6.73 0.83
CA ALA A 22 24.51 -6.95 1.77
C ALA A 22 25.85 -6.41 1.21
N THR A 23 26.07 -6.61 -0.09
CA THR A 23 27.22 -6.08 -0.81
C THR A 23 27.25 -4.54 -0.77
N ARG A 24 26.10 -3.88 -0.99
CA ARG A 24 26.01 -2.40 -0.90
C ARG A 24 26.28 -1.88 0.50
N HIS A 25 25.75 -2.54 1.55
CA HIS A 25 26.03 -2.17 2.94
C HIS A 25 27.51 -2.31 3.28
N SER A 26 28.12 -3.45 2.98
CA SER A 26 29.54 -3.68 3.22
C SER A 26 30.43 -2.68 2.45
N ALA A 27 30.06 -2.33 1.21
CA ALA A 27 30.79 -1.32 0.43
C ALA A 27 30.67 0.09 1.05
N THR A 28 29.53 0.41 1.65
CA THR A 28 29.33 1.69 2.36
C THR A 28 30.22 1.76 3.60
N GLU A 29 30.28 0.69 4.40
CA GLU A 29 31.16 0.60 5.57
C GLU A 29 32.63 0.73 5.19
N ASP A 30 33.09 0.00 4.16
CA ASP A 30 34.46 0.07 3.68
C ASP A 30 34.81 1.49 3.20
N LEU A 31 33.89 2.16 2.48
CA LEU A 31 34.09 3.53 2.01
C LEU A 31 34.26 4.51 3.19
N ILE A 32 33.43 4.39 4.23
CA ILE A 32 33.52 5.23 5.43
C ILE A 32 34.84 5.00 6.15
N LYS A 33 35.28 3.75 6.32
CA LYS A 33 36.57 3.41 6.93
C LYS A 33 37.75 4.03 6.16
N HIS A 34 37.68 4.02 4.82
CA HIS A 34 38.69 4.71 4.00
C HIS A 34 38.70 6.22 4.24
N LEU A 35 37.53 6.84 4.26
CA LEU A 35 37.41 8.29 4.47
C LEU A 35 37.86 8.73 5.87
N ARG A 36 37.71 7.88 6.88
CA ARG A 36 38.18 8.10 8.25
C ARG A 36 39.67 7.78 8.42
N GLY A 37 40.31 7.16 7.42
CA GLY A 37 41.71 6.74 7.51
C GLY A 37 41.93 5.51 8.40
N GLU A 38 40.89 4.73 8.66
CA GLU A 38 40.95 3.50 9.49
C GLU A 38 41.59 2.33 8.72
N ILE A 39 41.55 2.34 7.40
CA ILE A 39 42.18 1.35 6.54
C ILE A 39 43.53 1.88 6.12
N SER A 40 44.60 1.26 6.64
CA SER A 40 45.96 1.58 6.27
C SER A 40 46.25 1.16 4.83
N ILE A 41 46.34 2.12 3.92
CA ILE A 41 46.80 1.91 2.54
C ILE A 41 48.19 2.45 2.50
N SER A 42 49.18 1.58 2.38
CA SER A 42 50.61 1.85 2.47
C SER A 42 51.16 2.74 1.38
N GLU A 43 50.53 3.55 0.66
CA GLU A 43 51.10 4.51 -0.31
C GLU A 43 50.04 5.35 -1.08
N ALA A 44 48.75 5.24 -0.78
CA ALA A 44 47.76 6.03 -1.46
C ALA A 44 47.48 7.35 -0.72
N ARG A 45 47.34 8.41 -1.47
CA ARG A 45 46.85 9.72 -1.00
C ARG A 45 45.57 9.50 -0.14
N LYS A 46 45.47 10.24 0.99
CA LYS A 46 44.22 10.23 1.80
C LYS A 46 43.03 10.42 0.90
N PRO A 47 42.02 9.57 0.98
CA PRO A 47 40.79 9.70 0.17
C PRO A 47 40.22 11.10 0.34
N ASP A 48 39.94 11.78 -0.77
CA ASP A 48 39.30 13.08 -0.73
C ASP A 48 37.81 12.91 -0.52
N ILE A 49 37.28 13.37 0.60
CA ILE A 49 35.86 13.37 0.92
C ILE A 49 35.06 14.10 -0.19
N ASN A 50 35.59 15.22 -0.68
CA ASN A 50 34.94 15.95 -1.77
C ASN A 50 34.88 15.14 -3.06
N TYR A 51 35.89 14.33 -3.36
CA TYR A 51 35.83 13.41 -4.50
C TYR A 51 34.72 12.36 -4.30
N ALA A 52 34.65 11.76 -3.11
CA ALA A 52 33.63 10.78 -2.78
C ALA A 52 32.24 11.38 -2.94
N ILE A 53 31.95 12.55 -2.36
CA ILE A 53 30.65 13.24 -2.48
C ILE A 53 30.28 13.49 -3.96
N LYS A 54 31.22 14.06 -4.74
CA LYS A 54 30.98 14.31 -6.18
C LYS A 54 30.66 13.03 -6.94
N ARG A 55 31.35 11.93 -6.62
CA ARG A 55 31.13 10.64 -7.27
C ARG A 55 29.78 10.02 -6.86
N LEU A 56 29.40 10.11 -5.59
CA LEU A 56 28.11 9.64 -5.08
C LEU A 56 26.95 10.42 -5.71
N VAL A 57 27.00 11.75 -5.70
CA VAL A 57 25.97 12.60 -6.31
C VAL A 57 25.81 12.30 -7.81
N ARG A 58 26.90 12.10 -8.55
CA ARG A 58 26.84 11.67 -9.96
C ARG A 58 26.25 10.26 -10.10
N GLY A 59 26.57 9.36 -9.19
CA GLY A 59 26.06 7.99 -9.17
C GLY A 59 24.54 7.92 -8.98
N LEU A 60 23.91 8.90 -8.31
CA LEU A 60 22.46 9.00 -8.19
C LEU A 60 21.74 9.15 -9.55
N CYS A 61 22.44 9.64 -10.60
CA CYS A 61 21.92 9.73 -11.95
C CYS A 61 21.95 8.39 -12.72
N SER A 62 22.29 7.28 -12.06
CA SER A 62 22.32 5.97 -12.70
C SER A 62 20.93 5.55 -13.17
N SER A 63 20.83 4.92 -14.34
CA SER A 63 19.59 4.29 -14.81
C SER A 63 19.20 3.05 -13.98
N ARG A 64 20.14 2.47 -13.21
CA ARG A 64 19.95 1.27 -12.39
C ARG A 64 19.41 1.64 -11.00
N GLY A 65 18.26 1.07 -10.61
CA GLY A 65 17.64 1.31 -9.30
C GLY A 65 18.54 0.91 -8.13
N ALA A 66 19.21 -0.25 -8.20
CA ALA A 66 20.13 -0.72 -7.17
C ALA A 66 21.30 0.27 -6.95
N ALA A 67 21.87 0.80 -8.03
CA ALA A 67 22.93 1.80 -7.95
C ALA A 67 22.46 3.08 -7.25
N ARG A 68 21.28 3.63 -7.63
CA ARG A 68 20.73 4.82 -6.94
C ARG A 68 20.54 4.58 -5.45
N GLN A 69 20.04 3.40 -5.06
CA GLN A 69 19.88 3.04 -3.65
C GLN A 69 21.22 2.99 -2.91
N GLY A 70 22.23 2.33 -3.48
CA GLY A 70 23.57 2.23 -2.85
C GLY A 70 24.27 3.58 -2.74
N PHE A 71 24.21 4.41 -3.79
CA PHE A 71 24.80 5.75 -3.73
C PHE A 71 24.06 6.68 -2.75
N SER A 72 22.73 6.56 -2.63
CA SER A 72 21.93 7.31 -1.65
C SER A 72 22.27 6.87 -0.22
N LEU A 73 22.37 5.56 0.02
CA LEU A 73 22.78 5.02 1.32
C LEU A 73 24.17 5.53 1.73
N ALA A 74 25.17 5.38 0.86
CA ALA A 74 26.52 5.83 1.14
C ALA A 74 26.60 7.35 1.39
N LEU A 75 25.83 8.14 0.64
CA LEU A 75 25.74 9.59 0.85
C LEU A 75 25.13 9.93 2.21
N SER A 76 24.04 9.25 2.60
CA SER A 76 23.40 9.44 3.90
C SER A 76 24.37 9.10 5.06
N GLU A 77 25.04 7.96 4.97
CA GLU A 77 25.97 7.49 6.00
C GLU A 77 27.22 8.38 6.11
N ILE A 78 27.75 8.90 5.00
CA ILE A 78 28.85 9.87 5.03
C ILE A 78 28.38 11.17 5.70
N LEU A 79 27.22 11.69 5.34
CA LEU A 79 26.68 12.89 5.97
C LEU A 79 26.39 12.69 7.46
N GLN A 80 26.11 11.50 7.91
CA GLN A 80 25.94 11.17 9.32
C GLN A 80 27.30 11.03 10.05
N SER A 81 28.32 10.51 9.36
CA SER A 81 29.62 10.16 9.93
C SER A 81 30.58 11.33 10.05
N PHE A 82 30.42 12.37 9.24
CA PHE A 82 31.22 13.58 9.22
C PHE A 82 30.37 14.79 9.61
N ASP A 83 30.89 15.77 10.25
CA ASP A 83 30.10 16.95 10.66
C ASP A 83 29.95 17.98 9.51
N ASP A 84 29.18 19.05 9.75
CA ASP A 84 28.89 20.06 8.72
C ASP A 84 30.08 20.95 8.39
N SER A 85 31.13 20.99 9.26
CA SER A 85 32.39 21.69 9.01
C SER A 85 33.28 20.90 8.06
N GLU A 86 33.21 19.59 8.07
CA GLU A 86 33.96 18.71 7.17
C GLU A 86 33.25 18.53 5.82
N VAL A 87 31.93 18.38 5.86
CA VAL A 87 31.04 18.20 4.68
C VAL A 87 29.83 19.10 4.81
N ALA A 88 29.92 20.30 4.29
CA ALA A 88 28.81 21.25 4.35
C ALA A 88 27.59 20.76 3.59
N THR A 89 26.44 20.65 4.28
CA THR A 89 25.17 20.23 3.70
C THR A 89 24.74 21.12 2.54
N SER A 90 24.98 22.43 2.63
CA SER A 90 24.72 23.38 1.54
C SER A 90 25.48 23.04 0.27
N SER A 91 26.77 22.68 0.39
CA SER A 91 27.60 22.29 -0.76
C SER A 91 27.10 21.01 -1.43
N VAL A 92 26.61 20.03 -0.66
CA VAL A 92 26.02 18.82 -1.22
C VAL A 92 24.74 19.14 -1.97
N ILE A 93 23.87 20.02 -1.44
CA ILE A 93 22.65 20.46 -2.12
C ILE A 93 23.00 21.21 -3.42
N GLU A 94 23.99 22.07 -3.41
CA GLU A 94 24.45 22.80 -4.61
C GLU A 94 24.99 21.84 -5.68
N GLN A 95 25.76 20.84 -5.30
CA GLN A 95 26.26 19.80 -6.20
C GLN A 95 25.08 18.99 -6.79
N LEU A 96 24.11 18.62 -5.97
CA LEU A 96 22.91 17.92 -6.40
C LEU A 96 22.10 18.77 -7.39
N ASP A 97 21.90 20.06 -7.10
CA ASP A 97 21.17 20.98 -7.96
C ASP A 97 21.90 21.20 -9.28
N SER A 98 23.24 21.36 -9.24
CA SER A 98 24.07 21.52 -10.44
C SER A 98 24.03 20.32 -11.38
N VAL A 99 24.00 19.10 -10.84
CA VAL A 99 23.89 17.87 -11.64
C VAL A 99 22.51 17.76 -12.26
N ARG A 100 21.46 18.09 -11.50
CA ARG A 100 20.06 18.01 -11.91
C ARG A 100 19.69 19.06 -12.98
N THR A 101 20.31 20.25 -12.93
CA THR A 101 20.02 21.38 -13.82
C THR A 101 20.95 21.44 -15.03
N ARG A 102 21.88 20.51 -15.18
CA ARG A 102 22.82 20.49 -16.30
C ARG A 102 22.10 20.53 -17.62
N PRO A 103 22.47 21.43 -18.56
CA PRO A 103 21.94 21.41 -19.90
C PRO A 103 22.26 20.05 -20.54
N GLN A 104 21.24 19.33 -20.95
CA GLN A 104 21.43 18.15 -21.76
C GLN A 104 21.94 18.64 -23.13
N ASN A 105 23.10 18.17 -23.55
CA ASN A 105 23.55 18.37 -24.92
C ASN A 105 22.48 17.75 -25.83
N VAL A 106 21.70 18.60 -26.48
CA VAL A 106 20.60 18.23 -27.35
C VAL A 106 21.16 17.65 -28.66
N GLY A 107 21.79 16.51 -28.53
CA GLY A 107 22.04 15.61 -29.66
C GLY A 107 20.79 14.74 -29.84
N LYS A 108 20.22 14.75 -31.01
CA LYS A 108 19.00 14.09 -31.49
C LYS A 108 18.95 12.58 -31.25
N SER A 109 19.07 12.08 -30.03
CA SER A 109 18.98 10.64 -29.73
C SER A 109 17.79 10.34 -28.81
N ALA A 110 17.14 9.21 -29.05
CA ALA A 110 15.97 8.70 -28.33
C ALA A 110 16.17 8.50 -26.80
N LYS A 111 17.33 8.82 -26.26
CA LYS A 111 17.68 8.70 -24.82
C LYS A 111 17.28 9.92 -23.97
N SER A 112 16.88 11.03 -24.56
CA SER A 112 16.59 12.30 -23.87
C SER A 112 15.59 12.16 -22.73
N GLY A 113 14.50 11.40 -22.90
CA GLY A 113 13.49 11.20 -21.87
C GLY A 113 13.93 10.31 -20.71
N GLN A 114 14.83 9.34 -20.95
CA GLN A 114 15.40 8.50 -19.91
C GLN A 114 16.38 9.30 -19.06
N ASP A 115 17.23 10.12 -19.69
CA ASP A 115 18.20 10.96 -19.00
C ASP A 115 17.49 11.98 -18.08
N GLU A 116 16.40 12.61 -18.56
CA GLU A 116 15.56 13.50 -17.75
C GLU A 116 14.98 12.79 -16.52
N ARG A 117 14.47 11.56 -16.72
CA ARG A 117 13.94 10.75 -15.64
C ARG A 117 15.01 10.40 -14.59
N ASP A 118 16.20 10.04 -15.03
CA ASP A 118 17.31 9.68 -14.17
C ASP A 118 17.80 10.90 -13.35
N LEU A 119 17.80 12.10 -13.92
CA LEU A 119 18.08 13.34 -13.20
C LEU A 119 17.00 13.67 -12.14
N MET A 120 15.73 13.38 -12.42
CA MET A 120 14.66 13.54 -11.42
C MET A 120 14.84 12.56 -10.25
N PHE A 121 15.16 11.29 -10.54
CA PHE A 121 15.49 10.33 -9.48
C PHE A 121 16.70 10.75 -8.66
N ALA A 122 17.73 11.30 -9.29
CA ALA A 122 18.89 11.84 -8.56
C ALA A 122 18.47 12.92 -7.56
N GLY A 123 17.55 13.82 -7.95
CA GLY A 123 16.97 14.82 -7.06
C GLY A 123 16.26 14.19 -5.86
N ILE A 124 15.37 13.22 -6.10
CA ILE A 124 14.61 12.56 -5.03
C ILE A 124 15.53 11.78 -4.09
N PHE A 125 16.41 10.92 -4.63
CA PHE A 125 17.32 10.09 -3.82
C PHE A 125 18.37 10.91 -3.08
N GLY A 126 18.84 12.01 -3.67
CA GLY A 126 19.77 12.93 -3.02
C GLY A 126 19.13 13.67 -1.86
N CYS A 127 17.92 14.20 -2.05
CA CYS A 127 17.15 14.85 -0.98
C CYS A 127 16.82 13.86 0.15
N LEU A 128 16.45 12.62 -0.20
CA LEU A 128 16.20 11.56 0.76
C LEU A 128 17.46 11.23 1.58
N ALA A 129 18.63 11.13 0.95
CA ALA A 129 19.89 10.89 1.64
C ALA A 129 20.23 11.98 2.66
N ILE A 130 20.03 13.25 2.29
CA ILE A 130 20.26 14.39 3.18
C ILE A 130 19.27 14.37 4.35
N GLN A 131 17.99 14.07 4.10
CA GLN A 131 16.99 13.94 5.17
C GLN A 131 17.35 12.79 6.12
N GLN A 132 17.66 11.60 5.60
CA GLN A 132 17.99 10.42 6.40
C GLN A 132 19.26 10.57 7.23
N SER A 133 20.21 11.43 6.82
CA SER A 133 21.40 11.72 7.60
C SER A 133 21.13 12.44 8.93
N GLY A 134 19.90 12.94 9.14
CA GLY A 134 19.52 13.68 10.36
C GLY A 134 20.06 15.09 10.45
N ARG A 135 20.81 15.59 9.46
CA ARG A 135 21.43 16.93 9.48
C ARG A 135 20.42 18.07 9.49
N LEU A 136 19.21 17.84 9.00
CA LEU A 136 18.14 18.86 8.99
C LEU A 136 17.58 19.17 10.40
N LYS A 137 17.88 18.34 11.41
CA LYS A 137 17.40 18.55 12.79
C LYS A 137 18.02 19.78 13.46
N SER A 138 19.23 20.18 13.04
CA SER A 138 19.90 21.36 13.58
C SER A 138 19.19 22.66 13.19
N LYS A 139 19.09 23.62 14.12
CA LYS A 139 18.57 24.98 13.82
C LYS A 139 19.39 25.72 12.75
N SER A 140 20.69 25.45 12.64
CA SER A 140 21.55 26.03 11.62
C SER A 140 21.21 25.57 10.20
N ALA A 141 20.46 24.47 10.06
CA ALA A 141 20.10 23.88 8.77
C ALA A 141 18.89 24.54 8.07
N ALA A 142 18.32 25.64 8.61
CA ALA A 142 17.09 26.24 8.08
C ALA A 142 17.16 26.56 6.57
N LYS A 143 18.27 27.19 6.12
CA LYS A 143 18.49 27.47 4.69
C LYS A 143 18.58 26.19 3.85
N ALA A 144 19.25 25.16 4.39
CA ALA A 144 19.37 23.88 3.72
C ALA A 144 18.02 23.17 3.59
N THR A 145 17.19 23.18 4.66
CA THR A 145 15.84 22.63 4.65
C THR A 145 14.97 23.29 3.58
N THR A 146 14.91 24.62 3.59
CA THR A 146 14.14 25.39 2.59
C THR A 146 14.58 25.08 1.16
N LYS A 147 15.90 25.06 0.90
CA LYS A 147 16.43 24.74 -0.44
C LYS A 147 16.10 23.31 -0.86
N LEU A 148 16.17 22.35 0.08
CA LEU A 148 15.82 20.95 -0.17
C LEU A 148 14.34 20.78 -0.56
N VAL A 149 13.44 21.43 0.17
CA VAL A 149 12.01 21.47 -0.15
C VAL A 149 11.78 22.08 -1.53
N GLN A 150 12.43 23.17 -1.87
CA GLN A 150 12.33 23.80 -3.20
C GLN A 150 12.80 22.86 -4.32
N VAL A 151 13.91 22.11 -4.11
CA VAL A 151 14.39 21.10 -5.06
C VAL A 151 13.32 20.03 -5.26
N LEU A 152 12.77 19.45 -4.19
CA LEU A 152 11.71 18.42 -4.28
C LEU A 152 10.48 18.92 -5.02
N LEU A 153 10.00 20.11 -4.68
CA LEU A 153 8.81 20.70 -5.32
C LEU A 153 9.06 21.03 -6.80
N SER A 154 10.29 21.43 -7.16
CA SER A 154 10.66 21.65 -8.55
C SER A 154 10.63 20.35 -9.37
N VAL A 155 11.02 19.22 -8.77
CA VAL A 155 10.93 17.88 -9.39
C VAL A 155 9.47 17.46 -9.51
N ALA A 156 8.67 17.62 -8.45
CA ALA A 156 7.25 17.27 -8.42
C ALA A 156 6.44 18.04 -9.50
N LYS A 157 6.79 19.31 -9.76
CA LYS A 157 6.12 20.14 -10.78
C LYS A 157 6.35 19.63 -12.21
N LYS A 158 7.50 19.01 -12.49
CA LYS A 158 7.85 18.56 -13.84
C LYS A 158 7.04 17.34 -14.29
N LYS A 159 6.86 16.34 -13.42
CA LYS A 159 6.20 15.07 -13.79
C LYS A 159 5.29 14.56 -12.66
N ARG A 160 4.07 14.19 -13.00
CA ARG A 160 3.07 13.69 -12.04
C ARG A 160 3.54 12.48 -11.25
N TRP A 161 4.21 11.51 -11.90
CA TRP A 161 4.71 10.31 -11.23
C TRP A 161 5.73 10.58 -10.12
N ALA A 162 6.42 11.73 -10.15
CA ALA A 162 7.40 12.12 -9.12
C ALA A 162 6.75 12.75 -7.88
N LYS A 163 5.53 13.28 -7.99
CA LYS A 163 4.84 14.00 -6.89
C LYS A 163 4.74 13.16 -5.64
N GLN A 164 4.28 11.91 -5.77
CA GLN A 164 4.14 10.98 -4.65
C GLN A 164 5.41 10.89 -3.80
N SER A 165 6.55 10.61 -4.43
CA SER A 165 7.82 10.43 -3.73
C SER A 165 8.35 11.75 -3.17
N CYS A 166 8.20 12.85 -3.91
CA CYS A 166 8.62 14.17 -3.44
C CYS A 166 7.82 14.61 -2.21
N TYR A 167 6.50 14.43 -2.23
CA TYR A 167 5.64 14.81 -1.10
C TYR A 167 5.91 13.93 0.13
N GLU A 168 6.21 12.65 -0.06
CA GLU A 168 6.58 11.77 1.05
C GLU A 168 7.87 12.25 1.74
N VAL A 169 8.90 12.62 0.96
CA VAL A 169 10.15 13.17 1.54
C VAL A 169 9.89 14.50 2.25
N VAL A 170 9.06 15.39 1.68
CA VAL A 170 8.68 16.66 2.35
C VAL A 170 7.96 16.41 3.67
N LEU A 171 7.02 15.45 3.70
CA LEU A 171 6.31 15.08 4.92
C LEU A 171 7.26 14.47 5.97
N THR A 172 8.25 13.68 5.55
CA THR A 172 9.26 13.13 6.44
C THR A 172 10.16 14.23 7.02
N ILE A 173 10.55 15.21 6.21
CA ILE A 173 11.29 16.40 6.68
C ILE A 173 10.47 17.12 7.76
N LEU A 174 9.18 17.40 7.51
CA LEU A 174 8.29 18.05 8.48
C LEU A 174 8.22 17.31 9.81
N GLN A 175 8.16 15.97 9.79
CA GLN A 175 8.09 15.14 11.00
C GLN A 175 9.33 15.28 11.90
N GLU A 176 10.46 15.70 11.36
CA GLU A 176 11.71 15.92 12.11
C GLU A 176 11.86 17.35 12.64
N LEU A 177 11.02 18.28 12.18
CA LEU A 177 11.07 19.70 12.53
C LEU A 177 10.12 20.06 13.68
N SER A 178 10.54 21.04 14.49
CA SER A 178 9.61 21.71 15.42
C SER A 178 8.53 22.48 14.66
N LEU A 179 7.43 22.82 15.36
CA LEU A 179 6.33 23.59 14.77
C LEU A 179 6.80 24.90 14.13
N GLU A 180 7.63 25.69 14.86
CA GLU A 180 8.18 26.95 14.38
C GLU A 180 8.97 26.79 13.08
N ARG A 181 9.88 25.82 13.06
CA ARG A 181 10.69 25.55 11.88
C ARG A 181 9.85 25.05 10.70
N GLY A 182 8.90 24.18 10.94
CA GLY A 182 7.97 23.74 9.90
C GLY A 182 7.17 24.88 9.31
N GLU A 183 6.68 25.80 10.19
CA GLU A 183 5.93 27.00 9.80
C GLU A 183 6.78 27.98 8.95
N GLU A 184 8.05 28.14 9.28
CA GLU A 184 8.96 29.09 8.59
C GLU A 184 9.62 28.48 7.33
N GLU A 185 10.10 27.25 7.43
CA GLU A 185 10.98 26.64 6.42
C GLU A 185 10.24 25.85 5.34
N VAL A 186 9.05 25.30 5.62
CA VAL A 186 8.36 24.33 4.75
C VAL A 186 6.98 24.82 4.31
N LEU A 187 6.09 25.17 5.25
CA LEU A 187 4.69 25.48 4.93
C LEU A 187 4.50 26.58 3.89
N PRO A 188 5.32 27.66 3.82
CA PRO A 188 5.14 28.72 2.82
C PRO A 188 5.24 28.20 1.37
N HIS A 189 5.97 27.09 1.17
CA HIS A 189 6.17 26.48 -0.14
C HIS A 189 5.04 25.53 -0.54
N LEU A 190 4.15 25.12 0.37
CA LEU A 190 3.13 24.11 0.13
C LEU A 190 1.79 24.70 -0.32
N LYS A 191 1.52 25.95 -0.05
CA LYS A 191 0.24 26.62 -0.39
C LYS A 191 -0.14 26.42 -1.87
N ALA A 192 0.79 26.64 -2.79
CA ALA A 192 0.56 26.53 -4.22
C ALA A 192 0.22 25.12 -4.68
N LEU A 193 0.50 24.08 -3.88
CA LEU A 193 0.20 22.68 -4.23
C LEU A 193 -1.30 22.36 -4.10
N PHE A 194 -2.06 23.19 -3.39
CA PHE A 194 -3.52 23.08 -3.23
C PHE A 194 -4.30 23.95 -4.22
N LEU A 195 -3.65 24.45 -5.29
CA LEU A 195 -4.34 25.12 -6.39
C LEU A 195 -5.13 24.08 -7.21
N VAL A 196 -6.38 24.40 -7.49
CA VAL A 196 -7.29 23.60 -8.31
C VAL A 196 -7.64 24.37 -9.57
N ARG A 197 -7.56 23.71 -10.71
CA ARG A 197 -8.06 24.26 -11.99
C ARG A 197 -9.55 23.91 -12.10
N ARG A 198 -10.42 24.87 -11.85
CA ARG A 198 -11.83 24.74 -12.17
C ARG A 198 -12.05 25.05 -13.63
N ASN A 199 -12.31 24.05 -14.45
CA ASN A 199 -12.89 24.27 -15.77
C ASN A 199 -14.31 24.79 -15.56
N HIS A 200 -14.55 26.05 -15.84
CA HIS A 200 -15.90 26.53 -15.99
C HIS A 200 -16.49 25.87 -17.25
N SER A 201 -17.11 24.69 -17.10
CA SER A 201 -18.18 24.32 -18.01
C SER A 201 -19.32 25.28 -17.69
N ALA A 202 -19.48 26.27 -18.56
CA ALA A 202 -20.64 27.14 -18.52
C ALA A 202 -21.91 26.27 -18.43
N ASN A 203 -22.71 26.49 -17.40
CA ASN A 203 -24.11 26.10 -17.41
C ASN A 203 -24.78 26.79 -18.61
N ALA A 204 -24.84 26.08 -19.72
CA ALA A 204 -25.77 26.35 -20.78
C ALA A 204 -26.97 25.45 -20.54
N ASN A 205 -27.87 25.89 -19.65
CA ASN A 205 -29.26 25.52 -19.77
C ASN A 205 -29.81 26.24 -21.01
N GLY A 206 -30.32 25.50 -21.92
CA GLY A 206 -31.20 26.04 -22.95
C GLY A 206 -30.84 25.62 -24.35
N ASP A 207 -31.72 24.80 -24.83
CA ASP A 207 -32.23 24.69 -26.19
C ASP A 207 -31.49 23.81 -27.19
N GLU A 208 -32.20 22.73 -27.52
CA GLU A 208 -31.93 21.84 -28.62
C GLU A 208 -32.12 22.59 -29.95
N GLY A 209 -31.08 22.64 -30.76
CA GLY A 209 -31.11 23.09 -32.13
C GLY A 209 -30.06 22.32 -32.92
N GLU A 210 -30.55 21.30 -33.66
CA GLU A 210 -29.75 20.63 -34.69
C GLU A 210 -29.22 21.66 -35.70
N ASP A 211 -27.89 21.69 -35.91
CA ASP A 211 -27.36 22.05 -37.21
C ASP A 211 -26.04 21.34 -37.51
N LYS A 212 -26.07 20.55 -38.55
CA LYS A 212 -24.94 19.88 -39.17
C LYS A 212 -24.24 20.83 -40.13
N ASN A 213 -22.93 20.83 -40.09
CA ASN A 213 -21.94 21.29 -41.05
C ASN A 213 -21.14 22.53 -40.62
N ALA A 214 -19.84 22.25 -40.30
CA ALA A 214 -18.75 23.01 -40.94
C ALA A 214 -17.39 22.53 -40.42
N ASP A 215 -16.61 21.94 -41.29
CA ASP A 215 -15.15 21.85 -41.21
C ASP A 215 -14.54 23.26 -41.19
N ALA A 216 -13.81 23.60 -40.14
CA ALA A 216 -12.72 24.58 -40.17
C ALA A 216 -11.90 24.47 -38.85
N PRO A 217 -10.56 24.48 -38.87
CA PRO A 217 -9.74 24.53 -37.68
C PRO A 217 -9.80 25.93 -37.11
N GLY A 218 -10.65 26.12 -36.09
CA GLY A 218 -10.79 27.37 -35.35
C GLY A 218 -9.86 27.41 -34.14
N GLU A 219 -9.09 28.48 -34.13
CA GLU A 219 -8.16 28.91 -33.07
C GLU A 219 -8.67 28.66 -31.67
N ASP A 220 -7.79 28.09 -30.85
CA ASP A 220 -7.95 27.94 -29.40
C ASP A 220 -8.37 29.27 -28.75
N LYS A 221 -9.65 29.41 -28.48
CA LYS A 221 -10.13 30.44 -27.55
C LYS A 221 -9.61 30.09 -26.17
N ASN A 222 -8.62 30.85 -25.76
CA ASN A 222 -7.96 30.91 -24.46
C ASN A 222 -9.00 31.06 -23.34
N VAL A 223 -9.61 29.95 -22.92
CA VAL A 223 -10.39 29.90 -21.69
C VAL A 223 -9.36 29.87 -20.57
N GLN A 224 -9.05 31.04 -20.00
CA GLN A 224 -8.26 31.17 -18.79
C GLN A 224 -8.98 30.41 -17.68
N ALA A 225 -8.52 29.17 -17.43
CA ALA A 225 -8.96 28.41 -16.28
C ALA A 225 -8.56 29.20 -15.03
N LEU A 226 -9.53 29.71 -14.29
CA LEU A 226 -9.29 30.36 -13.02
C LEU A 226 -8.71 29.32 -12.04
N GLU A 227 -7.45 29.48 -11.70
CA GLU A 227 -6.80 28.70 -10.64
C GLU A 227 -7.31 29.21 -9.30
N THR A 228 -8.12 28.41 -8.61
CA THR A 228 -8.61 28.70 -7.25
C THR A 228 -7.99 27.71 -6.26
N TYR A 229 -7.84 28.13 -4.98
CA TYR A 229 -7.40 27.19 -3.95
C TYR A 229 -8.51 26.21 -3.60
N ALA A 230 -8.13 24.96 -3.33
CA ALA A 230 -9.04 23.95 -2.79
C ALA A 230 -9.60 24.43 -1.45
N GLU A 231 -10.90 24.59 -1.35
CA GLU A 231 -11.56 25.03 -0.13
C GLU A 231 -12.01 23.84 0.73
N SER A 232 -12.38 22.77 0.08
CA SER A 232 -12.93 21.57 0.69
C SER A 232 -12.18 20.29 0.23
N LEU A 233 -12.45 19.19 0.92
CA LEU A 233 -11.91 17.87 0.56
C LEU A 233 -12.39 17.38 -0.81
N GLU A 234 -13.51 17.89 -1.30
CA GLU A 234 -14.08 17.52 -2.61
C GLU A 234 -13.19 17.91 -3.77
N ASP A 235 -12.39 18.95 -3.58
CA ASP A 235 -11.49 19.51 -4.59
C ASP A 235 -10.15 18.76 -4.67
N PHE A 236 -9.84 17.84 -3.73
CA PHE A 236 -8.53 17.20 -3.65
C PHE A 236 -8.35 16.12 -4.71
N ASP A 237 -7.19 16.15 -5.38
CA ASP A 237 -6.67 15.00 -6.12
C ASP A 237 -5.91 14.00 -5.19
N THR A 238 -5.44 12.89 -5.76
CA THR A 238 -4.73 11.85 -5.01
C THR A 238 -3.50 12.39 -4.29
N GLU A 239 -2.73 13.23 -4.94
CA GLU A 239 -1.49 13.78 -4.42
C GLU A 239 -1.74 14.87 -3.37
N GLN A 240 -2.78 15.69 -3.57
CA GLN A 240 -3.23 16.68 -2.59
C GLN A 240 -3.78 16.00 -1.33
N LEU A 241 -4.51 14.88 -1.49
CA LEU A 241 -4.98 14.08 -0.37
C LEU A 241 -3.81 13.47 0.43
N GLN A 242 -2.77 12.94 -0.25
CA GLN A 242 -1.56 12.45 0.41
C GLN A 242 -0.92 13.55 1.26
N LEU A 243 -0.67 14.70 0.65
CA LEU A 243 -0.04 15.83 1.32
C LEU A 243 -0.92 16.35 2.47
N GLY A 244 -2.22 16.51 2.24
CA GLY A 244 -3.17 17.00 3.24
C GLY A 244 -3.27 16.11 4.47
N LEU A 245 -3.35 14.77 4.28
CA LEU A 245 -3.37 13.82 5.38
C LEU A 245 -2.06 13.84 6.18
N GLY A 246 -0.91 13.88 5.50
CA GLY A 246 0.38 13.97 6.16
C GLY A 246 0.55 15.26 6.96
N LEU A 247 0.14 16.40 6.40
CA LEU A 247 0.14 17.70 7.07
C LEU A 247 -0.81 17.73 8.27
N GLN A 248 -2.01 17.15 8.16
CA GLN A 248 -2.94 17.06 9.28
C GLN A 248 -2.34 16.30 10.45
N VAL A 249 -1.72 15.14 10.19
CA VAL A 249 -1.04 14.34 11.23
C VAL A 249 0.09 15.14 11.88
N TRP A 250 0.93 15.81 11.09
CA TRP A 250 2.01 16.64 11.60
C TRP A 250 1.51 17.80 12.44
N LEU A 251 0.50 18.55 11.96
CA LEU A 251 -0.10 19.67 12.71
C LEU A 251 -0.70 19.19 14.04
N MET A 252 -1.44 18.09 14.03
CA MET A 252 -2.02 17.52 15.26
C MET A 252 -0.96 17.14 16.28
N ALA A 253 0.12 16.50 15.83
CA ALA A 253 1.23 16.11 16.70
C ALA A 253 1.98 17.32 17.24
N SER A 254 2.35 18.26 16.38
CA SER A 254 3.16 19.43 16.73
C SER A 254 2.42 20.45 17.62
N THR A 255 1.08 20.54 17.49
CA THR A 255 0.25 21.41 18.32
C THR A 255 -0.39 20.69 19.51
N LYS A 256 -0.09 19.40 19.70
CA LYS A 256 -0.73 18.53 20.72
C LYS A 256 -2.27 18.55 20.65
N GLY A 257 -2.81 18.72 19.45
CA GLY A 257 -4.25 18.79 19.20
C GLY A 257 -4.93 20.10 19.59
N ASP A 258 -4.18 21.16 19.90
CA ASP A 258 -4.75 22.48 20.17
C ASP A 258 -5.36 23.08 18.90
N LYS A 259 -6.69 23.27 18.95
CA LYS A 259 -7.49 23.78 17.81
C LYS A 259 -7.11 25.20 17.41
N ALA A 260 -6.79 26.05 18.39
CA ALA A 260 -6.44 27.45 18.12
C ALA A 260 -5.08 27.53 17.43
N ALA A 261 -4.09 26.76 17.91
CA ALA A 261 -2.78 26.66 17.30
C ALA A 261 -2.85 26.06 15.89
N MET A 262 -3.60 24.97 15.69
CA MET A 262 -3.80 24.37 14.35
C MET A 262 -4.40 25.37 13.37
N LYS A 263 -5.44 26.10 13.79
CA LYS A 263 -6.08 27.12 12.96
C LYS A 263 -5.13 28.27 12.64
N ARG A 264 -4.39 28.78 13.65
CA ARG A 264 -3.42 29.87 13.47
C ARG A 264 -2.36 29.49 12.42
N VAL A 265 -1.72 28.33 12.61
CA VAL A 265 -0.64 27.83 11.73
C VAL A 265 -1.17 27.49 10.34
N GLY A 266 -2.24 26.69 10.25
CA GLY A 266 -2.79 26.25 8.98
C GLY A 266 -3.38 27.38 8.13
N ALA A 267 -4.15 28.27 8.74
CA ALA A 267 -4.70 29.43 8.04
C ALA A 267 -3.61 30.46 7.70
N GLY A 268 -2.64 30.68 8.60
CA GLY A 268 -1.48 31.55 8.34
C GLY A 268 -0.64 31.07 7.16
N ALA A 269 -0.46 29.76 7.02
CA ALA A 269 0.21 29.15 5.88
C ALA A 269 -0.68 29.09 4.61
N GLY A 270 -1.95 29.48 4.69
CA GLY A 270 -2.90 29.42 3.57
C GLY A 270 -3.26 28.01 3.12
N LEU A 271 -3.24 27.04 4.05
CA LEU A 271 -3.66 25.65 3.80
C LEU A 271 -5.19 25.54 3.75
N PRO A 272 -5.75 24.53 3.04
CA PRO A 272 -7.18 24.25 3.04
C PRO A 272 -7.71 23.94 4.44
N LYS A 273 -8.93 24.35 4.76
CA LYS A 273 -9.57 24.15 6.07
C LYS A 273 -9.61 22.69 6.50
N ALA A 274 -9.75 21.74 5.56
CA ALA A 274 -9.74 20.32 5.84
C ALA A 274 -8.42 19.86 6.47
N VAL A 275 -7.28 20.45 6.07
CA VAL A 275 -5.93 20.07 6.53
C VAL A 275 -5.70 20.47 7.99
N TYR A 276 -6.14 21.63 8.43
CA TYR A 276 -5.95 22.09 9.82
C TYR A 276 -7.17 21.87 10.72
N SER A 277 -8.10 21.00 10.29
CA SER A 277 -9.21 20.54 11.13
C SER A 277 -8.73 19.49 12.13
N THR A 278 -9.24 19.54 13.37
CA THR A 278 -9.05 18.47 14.36
C THR A 278 -9.88 17.21 14.05
N LYS A 279 -10.80 17.30 13.10
CA LYS A 279 -11.57 16.14 12.62
C LYS A 279 -10.78 15.47 11.49
N SER A 280 -10.63 14.16 11.56
CA SER A 280 -9.98 13.40 10.49
C SER A 280 -10.64 13.66 9.14
N MET A 281 -9.84 13.76 8.08
CA MET A 281 -10.36 13.78 6.70
C MET A 281 -11.04 12.45 6.32
N VAL A 282 -10.61 11.35 6.92
CA VAL A 282 -11.20 9.99 6.73
C VAL A 282 -12.25 9.75 7.81
N ARG A 283 -13.38 10.42 7.74
CA ARG A 283 -14.50 10.25 8.69
C ARG A 283 -15.78 9.96 7.95
N SER A 284 -16.80 9.45 8.66
CA SER A 284 -18.14 9.25 8.11
C SER A 284 -18.66 10.52 7.42
N GLY A 285 -19.29 10.37 6.28
CA GLY A 285 -19.73 11.46 5.42
C GLY A 285 -18.63 12.04 4.50
N HIS A 286 -17.34 11.75 4.73
CA HIS A 286 -16.24 12.18 3.86
C HIS A 286 -15.69 11.04 2.99
N VAL A 287 -16.10 9.80 3.25
CA VAL A 287 -15.60 8.60 2.54
C VAL A 287 -15.72 8.76 1.03
N LYS A 288 -16.85 9.26 0.52
CA LYS A 288 -17.07 9.45 -0.93
C LYS A 288 -16.05 10.42 -1.55
N HIS A 289 -15.73 11.52 -0.88
CA HIS A 289 -14.75 12.51 -1.37
C HIS A 289 -13.33 11.94 -1.35
N VAL A 290 -12.98 11.24 -0.28
CA VAL A 290 -11.69 10.51 -0.19
C VAL A 290 -11.58 9.47 -1.31
N VAL A 291 -12.63 8.69 -1.54
CA VAL A 291 -12.68 7.67 -2.60
C VAL A 291 -12.51 8.29 -3.98
N ASN A 292 -13.18 9.42 -4.25
CA ASN A 292 -13.02 10.12 -5.52
C ASN A 292 -11.56 10.54 -5.77
N ALA A 293 -10.90 11.09 -4.75
CA ALA A 293 -9.47 11.43 -4.84
C ALA A 293 -8.58 10.19 -5.05
N LEU A 294 -8.97 9.04 -4.50
CA LEU A 294 -8.20 7.78 -4.59
C LEU A 294 -8.42 7.00 -5.89
N GLN A 295 -9.49 7.25 -6.66
CA GLN A 295 -9.79 6.50 -7.88
C GLN A 295 -8.65 6.51 -8.90
N GLU A 296 -7.91 7.61 -8.98
CA GLU A 296 -6.78 7.79 -9.89
C GLU A 296 -5.44 7.26 -9.35
N SER A 297 -5.41 6.78 -8.08
CA SER A 297 -4.17 6.34 -7.42
C SER A 297 -3.49 5.15 -8.10
N ALA A 298 -4.26 4.30 -8.81
CA ALA A 298 -3.73 3.15 -9.56
C ALA A 298 -3.10 3.53 -10.92
N ARG A 299 -3.35 4.75 -11.41
CA ARG A 299 -3.07 5.12 -12.81
C ARG A 299 -1.60 5.45 -13.05
N PHE A 300 -0.93 6.06 -12.09
CA PHE A 300 0.40 6.63 -12.25
C PHE A 300 1.48 5.97 -11.39
N SER A 301 1.10 5.02 -10.53
CA SER A 301 2.02 4.30 -9.67
C SER A 301 2.04 2.81 -10.05
N PRO A 302 3.21 2.21 -10.30
CA PRO A 302 3.33 0.77 -10.56
C PRO A 302 3.05 -0.10 -9.31
N GLY A 303 2.98 0.52 -8.14
CA GLY A 303 2.66 -0.11 -6.86
C GLY A 303 1.52 0.61 -6.14
N VAL A 304 1.38 0.34 -4.85
CA VAL A 304 0.42 1.05 -4.00
C VAL A 304 0.90 2.48 -3.78
N HIS A 305 0.07 3.46 -4.12
CA HIS A 305 0.39 4.87 -3.90
C HIS A 305 0.53 5.16 -2.40
N ALA A 306 1.50 6.00 -2.00
CA ALA A 306 1.78 6.33 -0.60
C ALA A 306 0.56 6.91 0.14
N VAL A 307 -0.37 7.54 -0.56
CA VAL A 307 -1.64 8.03 0.01
C VAL A 307 -2.38 6.96 0.80
N TRP A 308 -2.32 5.70 0.37
CA TRP A 308 -3.00 4.60 1.06
C TRP A 308 -2.42 4.33 2.45
N GLY A 309 -1.11 4.51 2.64
CA GLY A 309 -0.49 4.44 3.96
C GLY A 309 -1.04 5.51 4.91
N HIS A 310 -1.22 6.73 4.42
CA HIS A 310 -1.82 7.83 5.19
C HIS A 310 -3.30 7.60 5.47
N VAL A 311 -4.07 7.14 4.49
CA VAL A 311 -5.50 6.82 4.63
C VAL A 311 -5.71 5.70 5.65
N ILE A 312 -4.97 4.60 5.54
CA ILE A 312 -5.07 3.47 6.48
C ILE A 312 -4.73 3.93 7.89
N ARG A 313 -3.66 4.72 8.06
CA ARG A 313 -3.29 5.28 9.37
C ARG A 313 -4.41 6.13 9.96
N ALA A 314 -4.97 7.05 9.17
CA ALA A 314 -6.07 7.90 9.60
C ALA A 314 -7.33 7.09 9.95
N LEU A 315 -7.63 6.03 9.19
CA LEU A 315 -8.74 5.12 9.45
C LEU A 315 -8.54 4.38 10.78
N MET A 316 -7.35 3.82 11.00
CA MET A 316 -7.02 3.11 12.25
C MET A 316 -7.04 4.05 13.46
N ASP A 317 -6.69 5.31 13.31
CA ASP A 317 -6.78 6.31 14.39
C ASP A 317 -8.24 6.62 14.76
N GLU A 318 -9.16 6.68 13.80
CA GLU A 318 -10.60 6.85 14.07
C GLU A 318 -11.20 5.59 14.73
N GLU A 319 -10.81 4.39 14.28
CA GLU A 319 -11.21 3.12 14.90
C GLU A 319 -10.76 3.04 16.37
N ARG A 320 -9.53 3.46 16.70
CA ARG A 320 -9.04 3.53 18.08
C ARG A 320 -9.84 4.48 18.97
N LYS A 321 -10.45 5.52 18.37
CA LYS A 321 -11.36 6.44 19.06
C LYS A 321 -12.78 5.87 19.25
N GLY A 322 -13.00 4.60 18.90
CA GLY A 322 -14.29 3.92 19.03
C GLY A 322 -15.30 4.25 17.93
N LYS A 323 -14.84 4.79 16.80
CA LYS A 323 -15.71 5.04 15.64
C LYS A 323 -15.56 3.89 14.66
N SER A 324 -16.57 3.04 14.53
CA SER A 324 -16.57 1.93 13.59
C SER A 324 -16.79 2.41 12.16
N MET A 325 -15.70 2.73 11.47
CA MET A 325 -15.71 3.25 10.10
C MET A 325 -15.14 2.27 9.08
N LEU A 326 -14.46 1.24 9.55
CA LEU A 326 -13.74 0.30 8.68
C LEU A 326 -14.67 -0.34 7.65
N ARG A 327 -15.86 -0.80 8.07
CA ARG A 327 -16.81 -1.47 7.18
C ARG A 327 -17.36 -0.50 6.12
N GLU A 328 -17.75 0.71 6.52
CA GLU A 328 -18.22 1.75 5.59
C GLU A 328 -17.14 2.07 4.55
N PHE A 329 -15.91 2.34 5.01
CA PHE A 329 -14.79 2.63 4.14
C PHE A 329 -14.45 1.46 3.20
N TRP A 330 -14.51 0.21 3.70
CA TRP A 330 -14.20 -0.97 2.91
C TRP A 330 -15.23 -1.16 1.78
N VAL A 331 -16.51 -1.10 2.10
CA VAL A 331 -17.58 -1.33 1.13
C VAL A 331 -17.68 -0.18 0.12
N GLU A 332 -17.72 1.07 0.59
CA GLU A 332 -17.88 2.24 -0.29
C GLU A 332 -16.56 2.67 -0.95
N GLY A 333 -15.43 2.50 -0.25
CA GLY A 333 -14.12 2.98 -0.70
C GLY A 333 -13.34 1.97 -1.52
N ILE A 334 -13.49 0.68 -1.26
CA ILE A 334 -12.69 -0.37 -1.90
C ILE A 334 -13.53 -1.25 -2.80
N GLU A 335 -14.62 -1.84 -2.30
CA GLU A 335 -15.39 -2.80 -3.08
C GLU A 335 -16.10 -2.16 -4.25
N ALA A 336 -16.87 -1.10 -4.00
CA ALA A 336 -17.68 -0.48 -5.03
C ALA A 336 -16.82 0.10 -6.18
N PRO A 337 -15.76 0.92 -5.93
CA PRO A 337 -15.00 1.56 -6.99
C PRO A 337 -13.86 0.70 -7.55
N LEU A 338 -13.26 -0.20 -6.78
CA LEU A 338 -12.06 -0.92 -7.19
C LEU A 338 -12.33 -2.38 -7.55
N MET A 339 -13.07 -3.15 -6.73
CA MET A 339 -13.28 -4.58 -6.97
C MET A 339 -14.20 -4.85 -8.17
N ARG A 340 -15.16 -3.98 -8.45
CA ARG A 340 -16.09 -4.09 -9.57
C ARG A 340 -15.61 -3.41 -10.85
N SER A 341 -14.33 -3.01 -10.89
CA SER A 341 -13.74 -2.20 -11.97
C SER A 341 -12.70 -2.99 -12.79
N THR A 342 -11.74 -2.27 -13.38
CA THR A 342 -10.68 -2.83 -14.22
C THR A 342 -9.73 -3.75 -13.45
N GLN A 343 -8.97 -4.58 -14.17
CA GLN A 343 -7.98 -5.48 -13.55
C GLN A 343 -6.94 -4.71 -12.72
N GLN A 344 -6.51 -3.54 -13.17
CA GLN A 344 -5.55 -2.69 -12.44
C GLN A 344 -6.14 -2.22 -11.11
N ARG A 345 -7.40 -1.78 -11.09
CA ARG A 345 -8.08 -1.36 -9.86
C ARG A 345 -8.33 -2.53 -8.90
N ARG A 346 -8.66 -3.72 -9.43
CA ARG A 346 -8.76 -4.94 -8.61
C ARG A 346 -7.41 -5.34 -8.02
N ALA A 347 -6.32 -5.24 -8.79
CA ALA A 347 -4.98 -5.45 -8.27
C ALA A 347 -4.66 -4.52 -7.09
N LEU A 348 -5.01 -3.23 -7.24
CA LEU A 348 -4.88 -2.26 -6.16
C LEU A 348 -5.70 -2.65 -4.92
N ALA A 349 -6.95 -3.08 -5.09
CA ALA A 349 -7.78 -3.54 -3.97
C ALA A 349 -7.14 -4.73 -3.22
N PHE A 350 -6.56 -5.69 -3.94
CA PHE A 350 -5.82 -6.81 -3.33
C PHE A 350 -4.57 -6.33 -2.58
N GLU A 351 -3.84 -5.36 -3.10
CA GLU A 351 -2.70 -4.79 -2.39
C GLU A 351 -3.13 -4.03 -1.13
N ILE A 352 -4.23 -3.26 -1.20
CA ILE A 352 -4.80 -2.58 -0.03
C ILE A 352 -5.24 -3.61 1.03
N PHE A 353 -5.91 -4.70 0.62
CA PHE A 353 -6.27 -5.81 1.51
C PHE A 353 -5.03 -6.34 2.25
N ARG A 354 -3.94 -6.59 1.52
CA ARG A 354 -2.68 -7.09 2.09
C ARG A 354 -2.03 -6.13 3.09
N HIS A 355 -2.12 -4.82 2.83
CA HIS A 355 -1.55 -3.82 3.72
C HIS A 355 -2.42 -3.55 4.95
N LEU A 356 -3.73 -3.64 4.82
CA LEU A 356 -4.69 -3.33 5.88
C LEU A 356 -4.87 -4.52 6.84
N LEU A 357 -5.10 -5.72 6.32
CA LEU A 357 -5.43 -6.91 7.12
C LEU A 357 -4.47 -7.18 8.29
N PRO A 358 -3.12 -7.07 8.14
CA PRO A 358 -2.19 -7.30 9.24
C PRO A 358 -2.28 -6.31 10.40
N GLN A 359 -2.92 -5.15 10.21
CA GLN A 359 -3.05 -4.07 11.19
C GLN A 359 -4.36 -4.17 12.00
N LEU A 360 -5.26 -5.06 11.61
CA LEU A 360 -6.58 -5.22 12.19
C LEU A 360 -6.57 -6.18 13.38
N ASN A 361 -7.48 -5.94 14.32
CA ASN A 361 -7.73 -6.84 15.44
C ASN A 361 -8.76 -7.93 15.08
N VAL A 362 -9.07 -8.80 16.06
CA VAL A 362 -9.97 -9.96 15.90
C VAL A 362 -11.39 -9.56 15.46
N LEU A 363 -11.90 -8.40 15.90
CA LEU A 363 -13.23 -7.92 15.54
C LEU A 363 -13.28 -7.20 14.18
N GLN A 364 -12.15 -6.66 13.76
CA GLN A 364 -12.03 -5.86 12.54
C GLN A 364 -11.68 -6.70 11.30
N ALA A 365 -10.74 -7.65 11.45
CA ALA A 365 -10.25 -8.45 10.33
C ALA A 365 -11.37 -9.21 9.56
N PRO A 366 -12.37 -9.80 10.22
CA PRO A 366 -13.51 -10.44 9.56
C PRO A 366 -14.31 -9.52 8.62
N GLN A 367 -14.35 -8.21 8.91
CA GLN A 367 -15.11 -7.25 8.13
C GLN A 367 -14.60 -7.08 6.68
N LEU A 368 -13.34 -7.48 6.42
CA LEU A 368 -12.75 -7.46 5.08
C LEU A 368 -13.10 -8.72 4.26
N CYS A 369 -13.55 -9.80 4.93
CA CYS A 369 -13.92 -11.05 4.28
C CYS A 369 -15.37 -11.01 3.74
N THR A 370 -15.65 -10.05 2.88
CA THR A 370 -16.98 -9.89 2.28
C THR A 370 -17.20 -10.85 1.11
N PRO A 371 -18.46 -11.15 0.74
CA PRO A 371 -18.76 -12.00 -0.42
C PRO A 371 -18.06 -11.53 -1.70
N THR A 372 -18.01 -10.22 -1.96
CA THR A 372 -17.37 -9.64 -3.14
C THR A 372 -15.87 -9.94 -3.19
N VAL A 373 -15.17 -9.75 -2.06
CA VAL A 373 -13.72 -10.00 -1.94
C VAL A 373 -13.43 -11.48 -2.10
N LEU A 374 -14.15 -12.33 -1.37
CA LEU A 374 -13.93 -13.78 -1.39
C LEU A 374 -14.22 -14.36 -2.77
N TYR A 375 -15.32 -13.95 -3.41
CA TYR A 375 -15.61 -14.37 -4.77
C TYR A 375 -14.50 -13.97 -5.75
N SER A 376 -14.03 -12.73 -5.68
CA SER A 376 -12.93 -12.27 -6.54
C SER A 376 -11.64 -13.05 -6.28
N LEU A 377 -11.29 -13.30 -5.02
CA LEU A 377 -10.12 -14.12 -4.66
C LEU A 377 -10.27 -15.55 -5.21
N ALA A 378 -11.40 -16.20 -5.01
CA ALA A 378 -11.64 -17.57 -5.44
C ALA A 378 -11.51 -17.71 -6.98
N VAL A 379 -12.12 -16.83 -7.76
CA VAL A 379 -12.05 -16.85 -9.23
C VAL A 379 -10.61 -16.72 -9.73
N HIS A 380 -9.83 -15.81 -9.13
CA HIS A 380 -8.44 -15.59 -9.56
C HIS A 380 -7.48 -16.67 -9.04
N LEU A 381 -7.77 -17.31 -7.90
CA LEU A 381 -7.03 -18.48 -7.42
C LEU A 381 -7.26 -19.71 -8.31
N ALA A 382 -8.49 -19.91 -8.79
CA ALA A 382 -8.86 -21.04 -9.62
C ALA A 382 -8.19 -21.04 -11.01
N SER A 383 -7.80 -19.88 -11.52
CA SER A 383 -7.21 -19.72 -12.86
C SER A 383 -5.76 -19.26 -12.80
N ALA A 384 -4.83 -20.20 -13.07
CA ALA A 384 -3.40 -19.87 -13.13
C ALA A 384 -3.03 -18.87 -14.25
N ASP A 385 -3.85 -18.81 -15.30
CA ASP A 385 -3.66 -17.87 -16.42
C ASP A 385 -4.23 -16.46 -16.12
N SER A 386 -4.87 -16.28 -14.98
CA SER A 386 -5.39 -14.97 -14.58
C SER A 386 -4.26 -13.99 -14.27
N HIS A 387 -4.32 -12.79 -14.84
CA HIS A 387 -3.36 -11.73 -14.52
C HIS A 387 -3.31 -11.39 -13.02
N LEU A 388 -4.39 -11.63 -12.27
CA LEU A 388 -4.47 -11.38 -10.83
C LEU A 388 -4.19 -12.63 -9.99
N HIS A 389 -3.83 -13.77 -10.59
CA HIS A 389 -3.55 -15.02 -9.86
C HIS A 389 -2.49 -14.83 -8.77
N MET A 390 -1.38 -14.19 -9.11
CA MET A 390 -0.30 -13.96 -8.14
C MET A 390 -0.74 -13.02 -7.01
N SER A 391 -1.46 -11.95 -7.31
CA SER A 391 -1.99 -11.02 -6.30
C SER A 391 -2.99 -11.73 -5.36
N ALA A 392 -3.88 -12.55 -5.90
CA ALA A 392 -4.82 -13.36 -5.11
C ALA A 392 -4.08 -14.37 -4.20
N ARG A 393 -3.04 -15.05 -4.71
CA ARG A 393 -2.19 -15.94 -3.90
C ARG A 393 -1.51 -15.21 -2.75
N LEU A 394 -1.00 -14.00 -3.00
CA LEU A 394 -0.37 -13.19 -1.98
C LEU A 394 -1.39 -12.72 -0.92
N CYS A 395 -2.63 -12.38 -1.32
CA CYS A 395 -3.71 -12.08 -0.37
C CYS A 395 -3.99 -13.28 0.53
N MET A 396 -4.12 -14.48 -0.05
CA MET A 396 -4.33 -15.69 0.74
C MET A 396 -3.17 -16.00 1.68
N LYS A 397 -1.93 -15.82 1.22
CA LYS A 397 -0.74 -15.96 2.08
C LYS A 397 -0.80 -14.98 3.27
N THR A 398 -1.18 -13.73 3.03
CA THR A 398 -1.34 -12.72 4.10
C THR A 398 -2.45 -13.12 5.06
N LEU A 399 -3.60 -13.59 4.55
CA LEU A 399 -4.72 -14.01 5.37
C LEU A 399 -4.34 -15.19 6.28
N LEU A 400 -3.67 -16.21 5.73
CA LEU A 400 -3.16 -17.34 6.51
C LEU A 400 -2.15 -16.89 7.57
N SER A 401 -1.22 -16.02 7.21
CA SER A 401 -0.23 -15.49 8.16
C SER A 401 -0.86 -14.67 9.29
N VAL A 402 -1.92 -13.92 9.01
CA VAL A 402 -2.67 -13.17 10.04
C VAL A 402 -3.45 -14.12 10.94
N ALA A 403 -4.06 -15.15 10.37
CA ALA A 403 -4.76 -16.18 11.14
C ALA A 403 -3.82 -17.00 12.06
N GLU A 404 -2.53 -17.09 11.73
CA GLU A 404 -1.52 -17.76 12.57
C GLU A 404 -1.12 -16.97 13.81
N LYS A 405 -1.47 -15.67 13.90
CA LYS A 405 -1.09 -14.82 15.03
C LYS A 405 -1.78 -15.21 16.34
N SER A 406 -3.04 -15.62 16.29
CA SER A 406 -3.78 -16.12 17.46
C SER A 406 -4.92 -17.05 17.03
N MET A 407 -5.38 -17.88 17.98
CA MET A 407 -6.48 -18.81 17.77
C MET A 407 -7.82 -18.08 17.56
N GLU A 408 -8.03 -17.00 18.30
CA GLU A 408 -9.23 -16.17 18.18
C GLU A 408 -9.30 -15.52 16.78
N MET A 409 -8.17 -15.01 16.28
CA MET A 409 -8.09 -14.45 14.92
C MET A 409 -8.40 -15.51 13.87
N ARG A 410 -7.83 -16.70 14.03
CA ARG A 410 -8.08 -17.83 13.13
C ARG A 410 -9.56 -18.21 13.09
N SER A 411 -10.17 -18.40 14.27
CA SER A 411 -11.58 -18.74 14.40
C SER A 411 -12.48 -17.67 13.78
N ALA A 412 -12.21 -16.39 14.07
CA ALA A 412 -12.97 -15.27 13.53
C ALA A 412 -12.91 -15.18 12.00
N LEU A 413 -11.72 -15.38 11.42
CA LEU A 413 -11.54 -15.36 9.96
C LEU A 413 -12.20 -16.58 9.29
N VAL A 414 -12.08 -17.78 9.87
CA VAL A 414 -12.77 -18.97 9.37
C VAL A 414 -14.27 -18.74 9.35
N SER A 415 -14.86 -18.30 10.46
CA SER A 415 -16.30 -18.03 10.56
C SER A 415 -16.73 -16.99 9.53
N ALA A 416 -15.97 -15.90 9.36
CA ALA A 416 -16.28 -14.87 8.38
C ALA A 416 -16.25 -15.37 6.93
N ILE A 417 -15.24 -16.19 6.58
CA ILE A 417 -15.16 -16.77 5.24
C ILE A 417 -16.35 -17.69 4.98
N LEU A 418 -16.68 -18.55 5.93
CA LEU A 418 -17.75 -19.53 5.78
C LEU A 418 -19.14 -18.90 5.75
N VAL A 419 -19.34 -17.82 6.52
CA VAL A 419 -20.59 -17.03 6.45
C VAL A 419 -20.71 -16.32 5.11
N SER A 420 -19.64 -15.68 4.65
CA SER A 420 -19.66 -14.85 3.44
C SER A 420 -19.58 -15.66 2.13
N ASP A 421 -18.88 -16.79 2.12
CA ASP A 421 -18.75 -17.68 0.96
C ASP A 421 -18.55 -19.14 1.39
N PRO A 422 -19.62 -19.90 1.65
CA PRO A 422 -19.55 -21.32 2.03
C PRO A 422 -18.82 -22.18 0.99
N HIS A 423 -18.86 -21.80 -0.27
CA HIS A 423 -18.26 -22.55 -1.40
C HIS A 423 -16.88 -22.02 -1.82
N PHE A 424 -16.24 -21.19 -0.99
CA PHE A 424 -14.97 -20.56 -1.30
C PHE A 424 -13.89 -21.56 -1.73
N ASP A 425 -13.74 -22.67 -0.99
CA ASP A 425 -12.74 -23.70 -1.31
C ASP A 425 -13.04 -24.41 -2.64
N GLN A 426 -14.30 -24.67 -2.96
CA GLN A 426 -14.69 -25.28 -4.23
C GLN A 426 -14.42 -24.32 -5.41
N ARG A 427 -14.77 -23.03 -5.26
CA ARG A 427 -14.53 -22.01 -6.29
C ARG A 427 -13.06 -21.72 -6.52
N SER A 428 -12.23 -21.83 -5.48
CA SER A 428 -10.80 -21.58 -5.54
C SER A 428 -9.97 -22.75 -6.10
N GLN A 429 -10.61 -23.90 -6.36
CA GLN A 429 -9.91 -25.05 -6.92
C GLN A 429 -9.32 -24.75 -8.30
N PRO A 430 -8.04 -25.12 -8.54
CA PRO A 430 -7.42 -24.94 -9.83
C PRO A 430 -8.21 -25.66 -10.93
N LYS A 431 -8.69 -24.91 -11.91
CA LYS A 431 -9.33 -25.48 -13.09
C LYS A 431 -8.28 -26.15 -13.96
N ASN A 432 -8.10 -27.50 -13.83
CA ASN A 432 -7.26 -28.26 -14.72
C ASN A 432 -7.80 -28.10 -16.14
N LYS A 433 -7.05 -27.42 -17.02
CA LYS A 433 -7.29 -27.48 -18.47
C LYS A 433 -7.16 -28.95 -18.87
N ARG A 434 -8.28 -29.65 -19.05
CA ARG A 434 -8.31 -30.93 -19.75
C ARG A 434 -7.78 -30.66 -21.16
N LYS A 435 -6.48 -30.88 -21.37
CA LYS A 435 -5.93 -31.04 -22.72
C LYS A 435 -6.68 -32.22 -23.35
N SER A 436 -7.61 -31.91 -24.24
CA SER A 436 -8.19 -32.90 -25.15
C SER A 436 -7.10 -33.36 -26.09
N LYS A 437 -6.28 -34.31 -25.66
CA LYS A 437 -5.51 -35.19 -26.53
C LYS A 437 -6.05 -36.58 -26.31
N LYS A 438 -6.83 -37.07 -27.30
CA LYS A 438 -7.06 -38.49 -27.53
C LYS A 438 -5.72 -39.22 -27.43
N GLY A 439 -5.59 -40.07 -26.41
CA GLY A 439 -4.38 -40.88 -26.25
C GLY A 439 -4.40 -41.60 -24.90
N LYS A 440 -4.87 -42.84 -24.92
CA LYS A 440 -4.89 -43.77 -23.82
C LYS A 440 -3.54 -43.84 -23.10
N LYS A 441 -3.58 -43.62 -21.74
CA LYS A 441 -2.94 -44.53 -20.78
C LYS A 441 -3.56 -44.26 -19.40
N LYS A 442 -4.31 -45.25 -18.89
CA LYS A 442 -4.69 -45.37 -17.49
C LYS A 442 -3.41 -45.51 -16.67
N GLY A 443 -2.96 -44.43 -16.08
CA GLY A 443 -2.08 -44.43 -14.92
C GLY A 443 -2.87 -43.73 -13.82
N GLN A 444 -3.15 -44.46 -12.74
CA GLN A 444 -3.68 -43.90 -11.49
C GLN A 444 -2.68 -42.87 -10.95
N ALA A 445 -2.74 -41.64 -11.45
CA ALA A 445 -2.23 -40.50 -10.69
C ALA A 445 -3.21 -40.32 -9.55
N SER A 446 -2.76 -40.65 -8.33
CA SER A 446 -3.47 -40.29 -7.08
C SER A 446 -3.92 -38.84 -7.19
N ALA A 447 -5.24 -38.63 -7.22
CA ALA A 447 -5.81 -37.31 -7.08
C ALA A 447 -5.34 -36.81 -5.71
N GLN A 448 -4.25 -36.04 -5.68
CA GLN A 448 -3.92 -35.25 -4.51
C GLN A 448 -5.12 -34.36 -4.25
N SER A 449 -5.85 -34.67 -3.18
CA SER A 449 -7.01 -33.92 -2.74
C SER A 449 -6.58 -32.46 -2.60
N TYR A 450 -7.16 -31.58 -3.41
CA TYR A 450 -6.95 -30.12 -3.26
C TYR A 450 -7.38 -29.72 -1.86
N GLU A 451 -6.43 -29.22 -1.09
CA GLU A 451 -6.70 -28.64 0.20
C GLU A 451 -6.87 -27.13 0.05
N GLY A 452 -8.12 -26.71 0.12
CA GLY A 452 -8.51 -25.30 0.01
C GLY A 452 -7.96 -24.43 1.15
N PRO A 453 -8.00 -23.11 0.98
CA PRO A 453 -7.56 -22.17 2.00
C PRO A 453 -8.29 -22.31 3.34
N THR A 454 -9.61 -22.50 3.31
CA THR A 454 -10.44 -22.69 4.51
C THR A 454 -10.08 -23.98 5.23
N ALA A 455 -9.89 -25.06 4.49
CA ALA A 455 -9.44 -26.33 5.06
C ALA A 455 -8.09 -26.22 5.77
N ARG A 456 -7.17 -25.40 5.25
CA ARG A 456 -5.87 -25.12 5.91
C ARG A 456 -6.03 -24.36 7.22
N LEU A 457 -6.93 -23.37 7.26
CA LEU A 457 -7.24 -22.63 8.47
C LEU A 457 -7.85 -23.55 9.53
N LEU A 458 -8.77 -24.41 9.14
CA LEU A 458 -9.44 -25.37 10.02
C LEU A 458 -8.47 -26.37 10.65
N LYS A 459 -7.48 -26.83 9.91
CA LYS A 459 -6.46 -27.78 10.44
C LYS A 459 -5.67 -27.26 11.62
N GLY A 460 -5.60 -25.96 11.81
CA GLY A 460 -4.87 -25.34 12.89
C GLY A 460 -5.73 -24.91 14.05
N LEU A 461 -7.04 -25.20 14.07
CA LEU A 461 -7.91 -24.92 15.23
C LEU A 461 -7.64 -25.94 16.33
N ASP A 462 -7.55 -25.45 17.56
CA ASP A 462 -7.46 -26.27 18.78
C ASP A 462 -8.85 -26.48 19.42
N GLY A 463 -8.89 -27.22 20.54
CA GLY A 463 -10.11 -27.67 21.19
C GLY A 463 -11.21 -26.59 21.30
N PRO A 464 -11.01 -25.45 22.01
CA PRO A 464 -12.06 -24.44 22.16
C PRO A 464 -12.46 -23.77 20.85
N ALA A 465 -11.49 -23.42 19.99
CA ALA A 465 -11.76 -22.76 18.72
C ALA A 465 -12.40 -23.72 17.71
N PHE A 466 -12.03 -24.99 17.75
CA PHE A 466 -12.70 -26.04 17.00
C PHE A 466 -14.12 -26.25 17.45
N GLN A 467 -14.37 -26.23 18.77
CA GLN A 467 -15.73 -26.33 19.32
C GLN A 467 -16.61 -25.16 18.86
N ASN A 468 -16.13 -23.92 18.91
CA ASN A 468 -16.85 -22.76 18.42
C ASN A 468 -17.20 -22.89 16.92
N TYR A 469 -16.31 -23.46 16.13
CA TYR A 469 -16.57 -23.75 14.71
C TYR A 469 -17.65 -24.82 14.54
N ILE A 470 -17.61 -25.88 15.34
CA ILE A 470 -18.65 -26.93 15.35
C ILE A 470 -20.00 -26.34 15.74
N ASP A 471 -20.04 -25.52 16.79
CA ASP A 471 -21.26 -24.86 17.23
C ASP A 471 -21.83 -23.89 16.18
N PHE A 472 -20.94 -23.19 15.45
CA PHE A 472 -21.33 -22.40 14.29
C PHE A 472 -21.97 -23.27 13.20
N LEU A 473 -21.37 -24.42 12.83
CA LEU A 473 -21.93 -25.31 11.83
C LEU A 473 -23.29 -25.89 12.27
N LYS A 474 -23.42 -26.26 13.56
CA LYS A 474 -24.68 -26.72 14.12
C LYS A 474 -25.78 -25.64 14.02
N ALA A 475 -25.44 -24.40 14.33
CA ALA A 475 -26.36 -23.27 14.16
C ALA A 475 -26.79 -23.08 12.70
N GLN A 476 -25.88 -23.27 11.73
CA GLN A 476 -26.22 -23.19 10.30
C GLN A 476 -27.10 -24.36 9.83
N ILE A 477 -27.11 -25.49 10.51
CA ILE A 477 -28.00 -26.62 10.21
C ILE A 477 -29.43 -26.34 10.78
N LEU A 478 -29.48 -25.85 12.02
CA LEU A 478 -30.77 -25.60 12.70
C LEU A 478 -31.43 -24.32 12.19
N GLU A 479 -30.70 -23.22 12.13
CA GLU A 479 -31.19 -21.89 11.71
C GLU A 479 -30.24 -21.25 10.68
N PRO A 480 -30.38 -21.63 9.40
CA PRO A 480 -29.49 -21.10 8.35
C PRO A 480 -29.63 -19.58 8.20
N THR A 481 -28.53 -18.87 8.34
CA THR A 481 -28.47 -17.42 8.07
C THR A 481 -28.19 -17.17 6.60
N LEU A 482 -29.18 -16.68 5.85
CA LEU A 482 -29.03 -16.27 4.46
C LEU A 482 -28.68 -14.78 4.38
N ASP A 483 -27.64 -14.43 3.61
CA ASP A 483 -27.29 -13.05 3.33
C ASP A 483 -28.33 -12.40 2.39
N ALA A 484 -28.46 -11.06 2.48
CA ALA A 484 -29.40 -10.30 1.64
C ALA A 484 -29.17 -10.46 0.13
N SER A 485 -27.95 -10.88 -0.29
CA SER A 485 -27.63 -11.19 -1.69
C SER A 485 -28.13 -12.57 -2.14
N GLU A 486 -28.30 -13.51 -1.21
CA GLU A 486 -28.83 -14.86 -1.50
C GLU A 486 -30.35 -14.83 -1.55
N LYS A 487 -30.99 -13.91 -0.81
CA LYS A 487 -32.45 -13.70 -0.82
C LYS A 487 -32.99 -13.16 -2.14
N GLY A 488 -32.14 -12.61 -3.01
CA GLY A 488 -32.53 -12.04 -4.31
C GLY A 488 -32.17 -12.88 -5.53
N ALA A 489 -31.41 -13.98 -5.37
CA ALA A 489 -30.92 -14.77 -6.49
C ALA A 489 -31.68 -16.07 -6.76
N SER A 490 -32.55 -16.50 -5.85
CA SER A 490 -33.40 -17.70 -6.02
C SER A 490 -34.88 -17.31 -5.96
N GLU A 491 -35.63 -17.73 -6.97
CA GLU A 491 -37.10 -17.62 -6.97
C GLU A 491 -37.76 -18.48 -5.86
N ASN A 492 -36.98 -19.40 -5.25
CA ASN A 492 -37.38 -20.24 -4.13
C ASN A 492 -36.37 -20.02 -2.97
N ALA A 493 -36.78 -19.30 -1.93
CA ALA A 493 -35.99 -19.08 -0.72
C ALA A 493 -35.59 -20.42 -0.01
N ASP A 494 -36.42 -21.47 -0.18
CA ASP A 494 -36.19 -22.81 0.38
C ASP A 494 -34.95 -23.51 -0.21
N ASP A 495 -34.69 -23.38 -1.51
CA ASP A 495 -33.51 -24.01 -2.15
C ASP A 495 -32.18 -23.47 -1.57
N GLY A 496 -32.15 -22.19 -1.20
CA GLY A 496 -30.98 -21.57 -0.58
C GLY A 496 -30.75 -22.06 0.85
N VAL A 497 -31.82 -22.27 1.61
CA VAL A 497 -31.79 -22.79 2.98
C VAL A 497 -31.26 -24.22 2.99
N ASP A 498 -31.79 -25.07 2.12
CA ASP A 498 -31.37 -26.48 2.03
C ASP A 498 -29.93 -26.64 1.54
N ALA A 499 -29.51 -25.85 0.57
CA ALA A 499 -28.11 -25.83 0.11
C ALA A 499 -27.14 -25.47 1.25
N ARG A 500 -27.54 -24.53 2.12
CA ARG A 500 -26.76 -24.12 3.30
C ARG A 500 -26.67 -25.22 4.36
N ARG A 501 -27.78 -25.89 4.63
CA ARG A 501 -27.82 -27.04 5.52
C ARG A 501 -26.94 -28.19 5.04
N VAL A 502 -27.06 -28.58 3.77
CA VAL A 502 -26.24 -29.63 3.14
C VAL A 502 -24.76 -29.27 3.25
N TRP A 503 -24.39 -28.02 2.92
CA TRP A 503 -23.01 -27.57 3.06
C TRP A 503 -22.50 -27.70 4.51
N ALA A 504 -23.28 -27.27 5.50
CA ALA A 504 -22.89 -27.32 6.89
C ALA A 504 -22.72 -28.77 7.40
N ILE A 505 -23.58 -29.69 6.95
CA ILE A 505 -23.46 -31.11 7.22
C ILE A 505 -22.19 -31.69 6.60
N ASP A 506 -21.89 -31.40 5.32
CA ASP A 506 -20.68 -31.85 4.64
C ASP A 506 -19.41 -31.32 5.31
N ALA A 507 -19.42 -30.04 5.72
CA ALA A 507 -18.31 -29.43 6.44
C ALA A 507 -18.09 -30.06 7.83
N LEU A 508 -19.18 -30.37 8.53
CA LEU A 508 -19.13 -31.07 9.83
C LEU A 508 -18.57 -32.49 9.68
N TYR A 509 -19.04 -33.24 8.67
CA TYR A 509 -18.52 -34.57 8.35
C TYR A 509 -17.04 -34.54 7.96
N ALA A 510 -16.63 -33.59 7.12
CA ALA A 510 -15.22 -33.45 6.71
C ALA A 510 -14.31 -33.12 7.90
N SER A 511 -14.80 -32.29 8.81
CA SER A 511 -14.08 -31.89 10.03
C SER A 511 -13.88 -33.05 10.99
N THR A 512 -14.92 -33.85 11.22
CA THR A 512 -14.88 -35.07 12.03
C THR A 512 -13.94 -36.12 11.43
N LYS A 513 -14.02 -36.34 10.12
CA LYS A 513 -13.14 -37.28 9.43
C LYS A 513 -11.66 -36.89 9.53
N ASN A 514 -11.35 -35.60 9.46
CA ASN A 514 -9.98 -35.10 9.59
C ASN A 514 -9.46 -35.21 11.03
N ALA A 515 -10.31 -34.98 12.04
CA ALA A 515 -9.97 -35.16 13.45
C ALA A 515 -9.67 -36.63 13.77
N ILE A 516 -10.50 -37.56 13.28
CA ILE A 516 -10.30 -39.00 13.45
C ILE A 516 -9.00 -39.48 12.77
N ARG A 517 -8.70 -39.01 11.53
CA ARG A 517 -7.50 -39.41 10.79
C ARG A 517 -6.18 -39.00 11.44
N LYS A 518 -6.15 -37.90 12.18
CA LYS A 518 -4.92 -37.40 12.79
C LYS A 518 -4.51 -38.15 14.06
N GLY A 519 -5.35 -39.06 14.57
CA GLY A 519 -5.02 -39.82 15.79
C GLY A 519 -4.64 -38.94 16.98
N GLN A 520 -5.13 -37.72 16.99
CA GLN A 520 -4.82 -36.75 18.05
C GLN A 520 -5.55 -37.14 19.34
N GLU A 521 -4.72 -37.44 20.32
CA GLU A 521 -4.94 -37.64 21.75
C GLU A 521 -6.37 -37.51 22.29
N LYS A 522 -6.69 -38.37 23.24
CA LYS A 522 -7.94 -38.58 24.03
C LYS A 522 -8.82 -37.34 24.37
N LYS A 523 -8.35 -36.13 24.09
CA LYS A 523 -9.10 -34.89 24.34
C LYS A 523 -10.19 -34.57 23.30
N ASP A 524 -10.10 -35.12 22.10
CA ASP A 524 -11.05 -34.82 21.02
C ASP A 524 -12.19 -35.85 20.89
N GLU A 525 -12.08 -37.00 21.55
CA GLU A 525 -13.12 -38.06 21.48
C GLU A 525 -14.49 -37.57 21.98
N ALA A 526 -14.53 -36.77 23.05
CA ALA A 526 -15.79 -36.23 23.60
C ALA A 526 -16.45 -35.24 22.64
N SER A 527 -15.67 -34.44 21.90
CA SER A 527 -16.19 -33.51 20.89
C SER A 527 -16.69 -34.26 19.64
N ILE A 528 -15.96 -35.30 19.23
CA ILE A 528 -16.36 -36.15 18.09
C ILE A 528 -17.65 -36.91 18.41
N SER A 529 -17.79 -37.46 19.63
CA SER A 529 -19.01 -38.15 20.07
C SER A 529 -20.23 -37.22 20.01
N LYS A 530 -20.10 -36.00 20.55
CA LYS A 530 -21.17 -34.98 20.49
C LYS A 530 -21.55 -34.55 19.08
N ILE A 531 -20.60 -34.56 18.14
CA ILE A 531 -20.87 -34.26 16.73
C ILE A 531 -21.64 -35.40 16.09
N LEU A 532 -21.23 -36.64 16.36
CA LEU A 532 -21.90 -37.83 15.84
C LEU A 532 -23.31 -37.98 16.39
N GLU A 533 -23.50 -37.73 17.71
CA GLU A 533 -24.84 -37.67 18.32
C GLU A 533 -25.72 -36.63 17.63
N PHE A 534 -25.21 -35.41 17.45
CA PHE A 534 -25.97 -34.35 16.77
C PHE A 534 -26.33 -34.70 15.32
N LEU A 535 -25.40 -35.28 14.55
CA LEU A 535 -25.69 -35.71 13.17
C LEU A 535 -26.70 -36.85 13.13
N PHE A 536 -26.62 -37.75 14.10
CA PHE A 536 -27.58 -38.82 14.26
C PHE A 536 -28.99 -38.28 14.58
N ASP A 537 -29.07 -37.34 15.53
CA ASP A 537 -30.32 -36.66 15.89
C ASP A 537 -30.93 -35.93 14.69
N CYS A 538 -30.09 -35.20 13.92
CA CYS A 538 -30.54 -34.53 12.68
C CYS A 538 -31.04 -35.54 11.61
N ALA A 539 -30.42 -36.73 11.53
CA ALA A 539 -30.83 -37.74 10.54
C ALA A 539 -32.12 -38.48 10.89
N TYR A 540 -32.44 -38.62 12.18
CA TYR A 540 -33.54 -39.44 12.66
C TYR A 540 -34.71 -38.65 13.27
N LEU A 541 -34.51 -37.37 13.64
CA LEU A 541 -35.54 -36.52 14.24
C LEU A 541 -36.27 -35.59 13.23
N VAL A 542 -35.94 -35.67 11.94
CA VAL A 542 -36.60 -34.88 10.89
C VAL A 542 -38.02 -35.43 10.54
N ASP A 543 -38.37 -36.61 11.03
CA ASP A 543 -39.67 -37.26 10.79
C ASP A 543 -40.59 -37.32 12.03
N SER A 544 -40.36 -36.52 13.05
CA SER A 544 -41.24 -36.48 14.24
C SER A 544 -41.86 -35.10 14.49
#